data_630d62e3f0bcd2be43d45b6b01bad212
#
_entry.id   630d62e3f0bcd2be43d45b6b01bad212
#
_cell.length_a   1.000
_cell.length_b   1.000
_cell.length_c   1.000
_cell.angle_alpha   90.00
_cell.angle_beta   90.00
_cell.angle_gamma   90.00
#
_symmetry.space_group_name_H-M   'P 1'
#
loop_
_entity.id
_entity.type
_entity.pdbx_description
1 polymer ?
#
loop_
_entity_poly.entity_id
_entity_poly.type
_entity_poly.pdbx_seq_one_letter_code
_entity_poly.pdbx_strand_id
1 'polypeptide(L)'
;VSSLRERMNRLRGASGARPESGAAGDNGPDVTHAESGEGPRHGPDGAQAADGSAARHGTDAQTGGREHDFAGGLLPEETRGSGDAGDDGPALDPAWTALGVARLVNDAGECLVRRVVYPMGHRHGFHRLDELTDCASALGAICAGGSGGDPMPEAERILFLDLETTGLGVGAGNVPFMTGIAYIEGGRFVIEQTLIRHPAEERAMLEELRRKLAERPYLATYNGRTFDWPLLKGRFIMNGFGRSAAAEPWHLDFLHPSRSIWRNTLASLRLSHVEEERLGIARSGDVPGSMAPAIYFRFLQDGDPEPLGGVFRHNELDMLSLACLAVRFGRLLSGGLGRHVPLPDEDEELLRTGLWLDRMGREAEAEALFDRLAGRETAGPWCLPLAARDKKCGNWRRAVLLWQKAAHAAERQGWASGEAHIELSMYYEHRAKDYEQALRYASAALELAARRASLGRFDAKKRAEQDAIRRRIERL
;
A
#
# COMPACT_ATOMS: atom_id res chain seq x y z
N VAL A 1 8.81 27.48 24.70
CA VAL A 1 7.87 26.57 24.05
C VAL A 1 6.74 27.42 23.48
N SER A 2 6.77 27.72 22.19
CA SER A 2 5.72 28.50 21.54
C SER A 2 4.41 27.71 21.48
N SER A 3 3.28 28.36 21.77
CA SER A 3 1.96 27.73 21.77
C SER A 3 1.60 27.22 20.36
N LEU A 4 0.71 26.22 20.27
CA LEU A 4 0.17 25.72 19.00
C LEU A 4 -0.41 26.88 18.15
N ARG A 5 -1.01 27.86 18.81
CA ARG A 5 -1.58 29.07 18.20
C ARG A 5 -0.52 29.95 17.51
N GLU A 6 0.70 30.07 18.08
CA GLU A 6 1.81 30.80 17.46
C GLU A 6 2.41 30.04 16.27
N ARG A 7 2.42 28.69 16.33
CA ARG A 7 2.85 27.85 15.21
C ARG A 7 1.87 27.88 14.05
N MET A 8 0.56 27.90 14.32
CA MET A 8 -0.49 28.09 13.33
C MET A 8 -0.37 29.46 12.63
N ASN A 9 -0.04 30.54 13.36
CA ASN A 9 0.17 31.84 12.78
C ASN A 9 1.42 31.93 11.89
N ARG A 10 2.48 31.17 12.19
CA ARG A 10 3.67 31.07 11.31
C ARG A 10 3.38 30.33 10.00
N LEU A 11 2.56 29.28 10.02
CA LEU A 11 2.14 28.56 8.82
C LEU A 11 1.23 29.40 7.92
N ARG A 12 0.43 30.32 8.49
CA ARG A 12 -0.38 31.30 7.74
C ARG A 12 0.47 32.38 7.08
N GLY A 13 1.61 32.79 7.68
CA GLY A 13 2.52 33.78 7.11
C GLY A 13 3.34 33.26 5.92
N ALA A 14 3.49 31.96 5.77
CA ALA A 14 4.31 31.37 4.69
C ALA A 14 3.57 31.21 3.35
N SER A 15 2.24 31.35 3.31
CA SER A 15 1.45 31.22 2.06
C SER A 15 1.11 32.51 1.35
N GLY A 16 1.62 33.67 1.83
CA GLY A 16 1.24 35.00 1.37
C GLY A 16 2.34 35.99 0.92
N ALA A 17 3.58 35.54 0.68
CA ALA A 17 4.65 36.45 0.25
C ALA A 17 5.15 36.13 -1.16
N ARG A 18 4.76 36.96 -2.14
CA ARG A 18 5.51 37.17 -3.37
C ARG A 18 6.77 38.00 -3.04
N PRO A 19 7.95 37.72 -3.61
CA PRO A 19 9.12 38.56 -3.41
C PRO A 19 9.08 39.78 -4.30
N GLU A 20 9.14 40.97 -3.69
CA GLU A 20 9.53 42.21 -4.35
C GLU A 20 11.06 42.35 -4.36
N SER A 21 11.54 42.88 -5.48
CA SER A 21 12.91 43.12 -5.87
C SER A 21 13.62 44.20 -5.04
N GLY A 22 14.92 44.08 -4.79
CA GLY A 22 15.78 45.16 -4.30
C GLY A 22 17.21 44.75 -4.04
N ALA A 23 18.02 44.84 -5.05
CA ALA A 23 19.34 45.47 -5.27
C ALA A 23 20.57 45.20 -4.38
N ALA A 24 21.64 44.80 -5.08
CA ALA A 24 23.05 45.21 -5.05
C ALA A 24 24.08 44.41 -4.26
N GLY A 25 25.13 43.97 -5.00
CA GLY A 25 26.50 43.75 -4.53
C GLY A 25 27.14 42.49 -5.05
N ASP A 26 27.59 42.50 -6.22
CA ASP A 26 28.93 42.47 -6.90
C ASP A 26 29.88 41.33 -6.51
N ASN A 27 30.21 40.51 -7.46
CA ASN A 27 31.50 40.11 -8.05
C ASN A 27 31.41 38.75 -8.81
N GLY A 28 31.54 38.86 -10.15
CA GLY A 28 31.74 37.73 -11.04
C GLY A 28 33.22 37.27 -11.06
N PRO A 29 33.70 36.47 -12.04
CA PRO A 29 33.31 36.42 -13.47
C PRO A 29 33.10 35.01 -14.06
N ASP A 30 32.27 34.93 -15.05
CA ASP A 30 32.57 34.79 -16.50
C ASP A 30 32.86 33.35 -17.00
N VAL A 31 32.14 32.89 -18.00
CA VAL A 31 32.40 32.68 -19.41
C VAL A 31 31.28 31.90 -20.14
N THR A 32 30.55 32.59 -20.97
CA THR A 32 30.18 32.50 -22.40
C THR A 32 29.44 31.28 -22.99
N HIS A 33 28.31 31.67 -23.66
CA HIS A 33 27.84 31.44 -25.05
C HIS A 33 27.24 30.05 -25.37
N ALA A 34 26.18 29.92 -26.15
CA ALA A 34 25.31 30.77 -27.00
C ALA A 34 24.06 29.98 -27.39
N GLU A 35 22.92 30.65 -27.52
CA GLU A 35 21.99 30.78 -28.65
C GLU A 35 21.59 29.51 -29.44
N SER A 36 20.40 29.26 -29.90
CA SER A 36 19.20 30.02 -30.26
C SER A 36 18.22 29.06 -30.93
N GLY A 37 16.94 29.33 -30.90
CA GLY A 37 16.07 29.37 -32.07
C GLY A 37 14.72 28.70 -31.93
N GLU A 38 13.72 29.51 -31.71
CA GLU A 38 12.41 29.69 -32.39
C GLU A 38 11.58 28.49 -32.85
N GLY A 39 10.27 28.54 -32.45
CA GLY A 39 9.15 27.77 -32.96
C GLY A 39 8.72 28.13 -34.38
N PRO A 40 7.55 27.70 -34.87
CA PRO A 40 6.25 28.28 -34.52
C PRO A 40 5.02 27.33 -34.55
N ARG A 41 3.90 27.93 -34.18
CA ARG A 41 2.50 27.51 -34.13
C ARG A 41 1.93 27.07 -35.46
N HIS A 42 0.88 26.21 -35.47
CA HIS A 42 -0.42 26.41 -36.14
C HIS A 42 -1.38 25.25 -35.83
N GLY A 43 -2.60 25.52 -35.35
CA GLY A 43 -3.82 24.80 -35.64
C GLY A 43 -4.60 25.56 -36.70
N PRO A 44 -5.90 25.33 -36.97
CA PRO A 44 -6.86 24.33 -36.48
C PRO A 44 -7.73 23.70 -37.61
N ASP A 45 -8.93 23.10 -37.27
CA ASP A 45 -10.12 22.78 -38.06
C ASP A 45 -10.11 21.43 -38.81
N GLY A 46 -11.17 20.63 -38.67
CA GLY A 46 -12.53 20.71 -38.95
C GLY A 46 -13.18 19.35 -39.24
N ALA A 47 -14.21 19.07 -38.55
CA ALA A 47 -15.56 18.61 -38.86
C ALA A 47 -15.88 17.39 -39.74
N GLN A 48 -16.95 16.67 -39.28
CA GLN A 48 -18.04 15.95 -39.92
C GLN A 48 -17.85 14.45 -40.22
N ALA A 49 -18.56 13.56 -39.51
CA ALA A 49 -19.96 13.12 -39.57
C ALA A 49 -20.28 12.16 -40.75
N ALA A 50 -20.79 10.98 -40.43
CA ALA A 50 -21.94 10.24 -40.96
C ALA A 50 -21.79 8.75 -40.66
N ASP A 51 -22.64 8.14 -39.84
CA ASP A 51 -23.97 7.56 -40.14
C ASP A 51 -23.93 6.15 -40.73
N GLY A 52 -24.65 5.17 -40.10
CA GLY A 52 -25.00 3.89 -40.73
C GLY A 52 -25.14 2.73 -39.71
N SER A 53 -26.19 2.69 -38.92
CA SER A 53 -27.36 1.79 -38.91
C SER A 53 -27.13 0.27 -38.72
N ALA A 54 -27.67 -0.22 -37.60
CA ALA A 54 -28.57 -1.35 -37.35
C ALA A 54 -28.04 -2.80 -37.41
N ALA A 55 -28.15 -3.52 -36.29
CA ALA A 55 -29.18 -4.54 -36.08
C ALA A 55 -29.06 -5.21 -34.67
N ARG A 56 -30.23 -5.41 -34.11
CA ARG A 56 -30.58 -5.97 -32.82
C ARG A 56 -30.19 -7.45 -32.68
N HIS A 57 -29.76 -7.86 -31.47
CA HIS A 57 -30.36 -9.00 -30.77
C HIS A 57 -30.15 -8.80 -29.28
N GLY A 58 -31.28 -8.77 -28.58
CA GLY A 58 -31.34 -8.69 -27.12
C GLY A 58 -31.15 -10.05 -26.50
N THR A 59 -30.54 -10.02 -25.31
CA THR A 59 -30.85 -10.96 -24.24
C THR A 59 -30.83 -10.16 -22.94
N ASP A 60 -32.00 -10.11 -22.32
CA ASP A 60 -32.24 -9.55 -21.00
C ASP A 60 -31.36 -10.22 -19.96
N ALA A 61 -30.48 -9.45 -19.31
CA ALA A 61 -29.95 -9.77 -18.02
C ALA A 61 -30.34 -8.62 -17.09
N GLN A 62 -31.33 -8.89 -16.26
CA GLN A 62 -31.76 -8.04 -15.16
C GLN A 62 -30.58 -7.80 -14.22
N THR A 63 -29.95 -6.65 -14.33
CA THR A 63 -29.12 -6.07 -13.28
C THR A 63 -30.05 -5.38 -12.29
N GLY A 64 -30.52 -6.17 -11.31
CA GLY A 64 -31.11 -5.62 -10.10
C GLY A 64 -30.02 -4.89 -9.32
N GLY A 65 -29.99 -3.56 -9.45
CA GLY A 65 -29.25 -2.69 -8.54
C GLY A 65 -29.85 -2.86 -7.14
N ARG A 66 -29.18 -3.64 -6.29
CA ARG A 66 -29.41 -3.59 -4.86
C ARG A 66 -28.66 -2.38 -4.35
N GLU A 67 -29.40 -1.34 -4.02
CA GLU A 67 -28.98 -0.33 -3.08
C GLU A 67 -28.47 -1.06 -1.82
N HIS A 68 -27.20 -0.98 -1.55
CA HIS A 68 -26.62 -1.48 -0.31
C HIS A 68 -27.03 -0.52 0.80
N ASP A 69 -28.05 -0.89 1.55
CA ASP A 69 -28.35 -0.31 2.85
C ASP A 69 -27.11 -0.40 3.75
N PHE A 70 -26.43 0.72 3.90
CA PHE A 70 -25.40 0.93 4.91
C PHE A 70 -26.07 1.18 6.27
N ALA A 71 -26.77 0.19 6.79
CA ALA A 71 -27.22 0.20 8.16
C ALA A 71 -26.17 -0.43 9.07
N GLY A 72 -25.06 0.28 9.25
CA GLY A 72 -24.24 0.15 10.44
C GLY A 72 -25.09 0.73 11.58
N GLY A 73 -25.69 -0.13 12.40
CA GLY A 73 -26.49 0.33 13.51
C GLY A 73 -25.64 1.10 14.50
N LEU A 74 -25.81 2.42 14.56
CA LEU A 74 -25.44 3.23 15.71
C LEU A 74 -26.25 2.68 16.90
N LEU A 75 -25.64 1.80 17.68
CA LEU A 75 -26.18 1.45 18.98
C LEU A 75 -25.62 2.47 19.98
N PRO A 76 -26.46 3.28 20.62
CA PRO A 76 -26.05 4.05 21.78
C PRO A 76 -25.93 3.06 22.97
N GLU A 77 -24.86 2.30 23.01
CA GLU A 77 -24.44 1.65 24.24
C GLU A 77 -23.61 2.65 25.02
N GLU A 78 -24.12 3.01 26.20
CA GLU A 78 -23.38 3.73 27.22
C GLU A 78 -21.99 3.10 27.37
N THR A 79 -20.95 3.82 26.99
CA THR A 79 -19.58 3.45 27.27
C THR A 79 -19.38 3.56 28.77
N ARG A 80 -19.79 2.54 29.53
CA ARG A 80 -19.35 2.40 30.92
C ARG A 80 -17.86 2.09 30.90
N GLY A 81 -17.05 3.14 31.00
CA GLY A 81 -15.73 3.00 31.56
C GLY A 81 -15.90 2.38 32.96
N SER A 82 -15.06 1.40 33.30
CA SER A 82 -15.00 0.84 34.63
C SER A 82 -14.48 1.89 35.64
N GLY A 83 -15.36 2.75 36.04
CA GLY A 83 -15.14 3.82 37.01
C GLY A 83 -16.48 4.48 37.23
N ASP A 84 -17.17 4.09 38.31
CA ASP A 84 -18.36 4.74 38.83
C ASP A 84 -17.96 6.14 39.38
N ALA A 85 -17.89 7.12 38.46
CA ALA A 85 -17.82 8.53 38.79
C ALA A 85 -18.92 9.21 37.99
N GLY A 86 -19.90 9.75 38.68
CA GLY A 86 -21.04 10.46 38.12
C GLY A 86 -20.60 11.49 37.08
N ASP A 87 -21.28 11.51 35.93
CA ASP A 87 -21.09 12.48 34.84
C ASP A 87 -21.60 13.85 35.29
N ASP A 88 -20.81 14.57 36.11
CA ASP A 88 -21.08 15.96 36.54
C ASP A 88 -20.51 17.01 35.56
N GLY A 89 -20.07 16.60 34.37
CA GLY A 89 -19.58 17.51 33.34
C GLY A 89 -20.69 18.20 32.55
N PRO A 90 -20.47 19.42 31.98
CA PRO A 90 -21.46 20.06 31.12
C PRO A 90 -21.82 19.16 29.94
N ALA A 91 -23.10 19.11 29.58
CA ALA A 91 -23.61 18.30 28.48
C ALA A 91 -22.81 18.61 27.18
N LEU A 92 -22.49 17.58 26.42
CA LEU A 92 -21.86 17.72 25.12
C LEU A 92 -22.80 18.45 24.15
N ASP A 93 -22.27 19.34 23.31
CA ASP A 93 -23.07 20.01 22.29
C ASP A 93 -23.85 18.96 21.44
N PRO A 94 -25.17 19.17 21.21
CA PRO A 94 -25.99 18.27 20.40
C PRO A 94 -25.42 17.91 19.03
N ALA A 95 -24.63 18.79 18.42
CA ALA A 95 -23.95 18.53 17.16
C ALA A 95 -22.96 17.35 17.23
N TRP A 96 -22.25 17.18 18.35
CA TRP A 96 -21.41 16.00 18.57
C TRP A 96 -22.22 14.72 18.74
N THR A 97 -23.31 14.82 19.48
CA THR A 97 -24.22 13.67 19.69
C THR A 97 -24.83 13.20 18.36
N ALA A 98 -25.16 14.13 17.46
CA ALA A 98 -25.62 13.82 16.11
C ALA A 98 -24.59 13.05 15.27
N LEU A 99 -23.29 13.24 15.54
CA LEU A 99 -22.19 12.50 14.92
C LEU A 99 -21.92 11.14 15.61
N GLY A 100 -22.67 10.79 16.66
CA GLY A 100 -22.44 9.58 17.46
C GLY A 100 -21.21 9.68 18.37
N VAL A 101 -20.82 10.91 18.73
CA VAL A 101 -19.64 11.18 19.56
C VAL A 101 -20.04 11.37 21.01
N ALA A 102 -19.29 10.80 21.92
CA ALA A 102 -19.43 10.90 23.36
C ALA A 102 -18.14 11.41 24.01
N ARG A 103 -18.20 11.75 25.30
CA ARG A 103 -17.02 12.06 26.12
C ARG A 103 -16.35 10.78 26.58
N LEU A 104 -15.05 10.75 26.52
CA LEU A 104 -14.21 9.71 27.11
C LEU A 104 -13.35 10.36 28.19
N VAL A 105 -13.50 9.89 29.41
CA VAL A 105 -12.75 10.37 30.58
C VAL A 105 -11.89 9.25 31.12
N ASN A 106 -10.62 9.54 31.36
CA ASN A 106 -9.66 8.62 31.98
C ASN A 106 -8.71 9.38 32.92
N ASP A 107 -7.80 8.68 33.58
CA ASP A 107 -6.85 9.26 34.54
C ASP A 107 -5.94 10.37 33.95
N ALA A 108 -5.84 10.43 32.63
CA ALA A 108 -5.01 11.43 31.94
C ALA A 108 -5.80 12.66 31.50
N GLY A 109 -7.13 12.68 31.65
CA GLY A 109 -8.01 13.78 31.28
C GLY A 109 -9.23 13.30 30.49
N GLU A 110 -9.77 14.18 29.63
CA GLU A 110 -10.88 13.85 28.72
C GLU A 110 -10.50 14.08 27.27
N CYS A 111 -11.16 13.35 26.38
CA CYS A 111 -11.20 13.58 24.94
C CYS A 111 -12.56 13.11 24.40
N LEU A 112 -12.75 13.20 23.08
CA LEU A 112 -13.96 12.71 22.44
C LEU A 112 -13.73 11.31 21.88
N VAL A 113 -14.81 10.49 21.85
CA VAL A 113 -14.82 9.14 21.25
C VAL A 113 -16.09 8.91 20.46
N ARG A 114 -15.93 8.36 19.26
CA ARG A 114 -17.02 7.77 18.46
C ARG A 114 -16.79 6.27 18.40
N ARG A 115 -17.83 5.48 18.70
CA ARG A 115 -17.76 4.02 18.66
C ARG A 115 -18.78 3.47 17.66
N VAL A 116 -18.31 2.66 16.72
CA VAL A 116 -19.14 1.98 15.72
C VAL A 116 -18.91 0.48 15.84
N VAL A 117 -20.01 -0.30 15.80
CA VAL A 117 -19.95 -1.74 16.02
C VAL A 117 -20.53 -2.47 14.82
N TYR A 118 -19.77 -3.39 14.25
CA TYR A 118 -20.16 -4.23 13.13
C TYR A 118 -20.33 -5.69 13.57
N PRO A 119 -21.37 -6.39 13.09
CA PRO A 119 -21.43 -7.84 13.28
C PRO A 119 -20.30 -8.50 12.49
N MET A 120 -19.74 -9.61 12.99
CA MET A 120 -18.66 -10.32 12.30
C MET A 120 -19.04 -10.82 10.90
N GLY A 121 -20.32 -11.05 10.65
CA GLY A 121 -20.85 -11.36 9.31
C GLY A 121 -20.88 -10.17 8.33
N HIS A 122 -20.52 -8.96 8.76
CA HIS A 122 -20.50 -7.78 7.88
C HIS A 122 -19.55 -8.00 6.72
N ARG A 123 -20.03 -7.69 5.50
CA ARG A 123 -19.25 -7.77 4.28
C ARG A 123 -18.77 -6.37 3.87
N HIS A 124 -17.46 -6.24 3.67
CA HIS A 124 -16.86 -5.04 3.10
C HIS A 124 -16.10 -5.42 1.84
N GLY A 125 -16.57 -4.99 0.69
CA GLY A 125 -16.05 -5.47 -0.59
C GLY A 125 -16.17 -6.98 -0.77
N PHE A 126 -15.08 -7.65 -1.11
CA PHE A 126 -15.06 -9.10 -1.35
C PHE A 126 -15.04 -9.94 -0.08
N HIS A 127 -14.64 -9.38 1.07
CA HIS A 127 -14.40 -10.12 2.29
C HIS A 127 -15.45 -9.86 3.37
N ARG A 128 -15.60 -10.82 4.28
CA ARG A 128 -16.37 -10.71 5.51
C ARG A 128 -15.40 -10.63 6.69
N LEU A 129 -15.79 -9.91 7.73
CA LEU A 129 -14.94 -9.70 8.90
C LEU A 129 -14.65 -11.00 9.67
N ASP A 130 -15.62 -11.96 9.71
CA ASP A 130 -15.45 -13.24 10.39
C ASP A 130 -14.37 -14.14 9.73
N GLU A 131 -14.06 -13.92 8.46
CA GLU A 131 -12.99 -14.66 7.78
C GLU A 131 -11.61 -14.45 8.44
N LEU A 132 -11.44 -13.33 9.16
CA LEU A 132 -10.19 -13.04 9.87
C LEU A 132 -9.87 -14.10 10.92
N THR A 133 -10.87 -14.63 11.61
CA THR A 133 -10.71 -15.66 12.64
C THR A 133 -10.06 -16.93 12.08
N ASP A 134 -10.36 -17.27 10.83
CA ASP A 134 -9.83 -18.48 10.18
C ASP A 134 -8.39 -18.35 9.70
N CYS A 135 -7.90 -17.12 9.46
CA CYS A 135 -6.64 -16.89 8.76
C CYS A 135 -5.66 -15.95 9.47
N ALA A 136 -6.02 -15.40 10.63
CA ALA A 136 -5.19 -14.46 11.38
C ALA A 136 -3.81 -15.04 11.72
N SER A 137 -3.74 -16.31 12.15
CA SER A 137 -2.47 -16.94 12.54
C SER A 137 -1.43 -16.97 11.41
N ALA A 138 -1.89 -17.12 10.16
CA ALA A 138 -1.01 -17.12 8.99
C ALA A 138 -0.30 -15.77 8.76
N LEU A 139 -0.88 -14.65 9.26
CA LEU A 139 -0.26 -13.33 9.20
C LEU A 139 1.06 -13.24 9.99
N GLY A 140 1.34 -14.20 10.87
CA GLY A 140 2.63 -14.28 11.55
C GLY A 140 3.83 -14.23 10.60
N ALA A 141 3.69 -14.79 9.39
CA ALA A 141 4.74 -14.79 8.37
C ALA A 141 5.14 -13.38 7.88
N ILE A 142 4.30 -12.37 8.04
CA ILE A 142 4.58 -10.97 7.65
C ILE A 142 4.77 -10.02 8.83
N CYS A 143 4.69 -10.52 10.06
CA CYS A 143 4.98 -9.72 11.25
C CYS A 143 6.41 -9.20 11.26
N ALA A 144 6.59 -8.00 11.78
CA ALA A 144 7.89 -7.40 11.99
C ALA A 144 7.97 -6.73 13.38
N GLY A 145 9.18 -6.67 13.95
CA GLY A 145 9.35 -6.11 15.31
C GLY A 145 8.90 -7.10 16.37
N GLY A 146 8.31 -6.58 17.44
CA GLY A 146 7.85 -7.38 18.59
C GLY A 146 8.98 -7.92 19.46
N SER A 147 8.61 -8.53 20.56
CA SER A 147 9.54 -9.19 21.49
C SER A 147 8.96 -10.53 21.95
N GLY A 148 9.77 -11.59 21.83
CA GLY A 148 9.49 -12.94 22.35
C GLY A 148 8.76 -13.87 21.39
N GLY A 149 9.40 -15.03 21.07
CA GLY A 149 8.81 -16.12 20.32
C GLY A 149 8.47 -15.83 18.84
N ASP A 150 7.92 -16.84 18.16
CA ASP A 150 7.39 -16.68 16.81
C ASP A 150 5.99 -16.05 16.87
N PRO A 151 5.68 -15.07 16.00
CA PRO A 151 4.40 -14.40 16.02
C PRO A 151 3.28 -15.34 15.54
N MET A 152 2.27 -15.53 16.37
CA MET A 152 1.04 -16.25 16.03
C MET A 152 -0.15 -15.35 16.35
N PRO A 153 -0.55 -14.45 15.45
CA PRO A 153 -1.68 -13.57 15.68
C PRO A 153 -3.00 -14.34 15.80
N GLU A 154 -3.75 -14.04 16.84
CA GLU A 154 -5.16 -14.40 16.98
C GLU A 154 -5.99 -13.16 16.59
N ALA A 155 -7.14 -13.34 15.97
CA ALA A 155 -7.92 -12.24 15.43
C ALA A 155 -8.29 -11.19 16.50
N GLU A 156 -8.62 -11.64 17.72
CA GLU A 156 -8.99 -10.80 18.87
C GLU A 156 -7.79 -10.01 19.44
N ARG A 157 -6.57 -10.45 19.13
CA ARG A 157 -5.33 -9.81 19.62
C ARG A 157 -4.73 -8.84 18.62
N ILE A 158 -5.38 -8.63 17.47
CA ILE A 158 -4.98 -7.65 16.47
C ILE A 158 -5.66 -6.31 16.77
N LEU A 159 -4.89 -5.25 16.84
CA LEU A 159 -5.34 -3.86 16.86
C LEU A 159 -5.06 -3.24 15.50
N PHE A 160 -6.10 -2.87 14.78
CA PHE A 160 -5.99 -2.05 13.57
C PHE A 160 -5.84 -0.60 13.97
N LEU A 161 -5.00 0.16 13.27
CA LEU A 161 -4.72 1.56 13.58
C LEU A 161 -4.51 2.38 12.32
N ASP A 162 -5.10 3.57 12.32
CA ASP A 162 -4.83 4.65 11.38
C ASP A 162 -4.97 6.00 12.07
N LEU A 163 -4.18 7.00 11.66
CA LEU A 163 -4.11 8.31 12.29
C LEU A 163 -4.50 9.42 11.33
N GLU A 164 -5.37 10.32 11.80
CA GLU A 164 -5.56 11.62 11.16
C GLU A 164 -4.68 12.66 11.85
N THR A 165 -3.83 13.32 11.08
CA THR A 165 -2.77 14.18 11.63
C THR A 165 -2.80 15.58 11.05
N THR A 166 -2.24 16.55 11.76
CA THR A 166 -2.21 17.96 11.34
C THR A 166 -1.23 18.24 10.19
N GLY A 167 -0.50 17.24 9.70
CA GLY A 167 0.47 17.35 8.61
C GLY A 167 1.01 16.02 8.17
N LEU A 168 1.78 15.97 7.08
CA LEU A 168 2.26 14.75 6.44
C LEU A 168 3.63 14.24 6.92
N GLY A 169 4.23 14.87 7.92
CA GLY A 169 5.57 14.52 8.43
C GLY A 169 5.55 13.81 9.77
N VAL A 170 6.61 13.05 10.09
CA VAL A 170 6.83 12.42 11.41
C VAL A 170 7.49 13.37 12.42
N GLY A 171 7.62 14.66 12.11
CA GLY A 171 8.26 15.65 12.98
C GLY A 171 7.41 16.00 14.21
N ALA A 172 8.06 16.51 15.27
CA ALA A 172 7.43 16.88 16.54
C ALA A 172 6.29 17.91 16.44
N GLY A 173 6.20 18.63 15.33
CA GLY A 173 5.11 19.58 15.04
C GLY A 173 3.84 18.94 14.48
N ASN A 174 3.90 17.67 14.06
CA ASN A 174 2.74 16.94 13.60
C ASN A 174 2.02 16.32 14.80
N VAL A 175 0.70 16.52 14.88
CA VAL A 175 -0.13 16.08 16.00
C VAL A 175 -1.22 15.17 15.44
N PRO A 176 -1.37 13.95 15.93
CA PRO A 176 -2.56 13.16 15.65
C PRO A 176 -3.74 13.84 16.34
N PHE A 177 -4.70 14.34 15.56
CA PHE A 177 -5.89 14.92 16.11
C PHE A 177 -7.03 13.92 16.23
N MET A 178 -6.93 12.81 15.49
CA MET A 178 -7.79 11.65 15.63
C MET A 178 -6.96 10.36 15.57
N THR A 179 -7.29 9.41 16.45
CA THR A 179 -6.82 8.03 16.34
C THR A 179 -7.99 7.12 16.02
N GLY A 180 -7.96 6.46 14.88
CA GLY A 180 -8.87 5.37 14.55
C GLY A 180 -8.24 4.05 14.95
N ILE A 181 -8.94 3.28 15.78
CA ILE A 181 -8.57 1.89 16.09
C ILE A 181 -9.75 0.96 15.85
N ALA A 182 -9.43 -0.28 15.46
CA ALA A 182 -10.45 -1.31 15.39
C ALA A 182 -9.93 -2.64 15.92
N TYR A 183 -10.83 -3.46 16.45
CA TYR A 183 -10.52 -4.74 17.07
C TYR A 183 -11.76 -5.61 17.20
N ILE A 184 -11.57 -6.89 17.49
CA ILE A 184 -12.68 -7.81 17.80
C ILE A 184 -12.86 -7.85 19.31
N GLU A 185 -14.11 -7.66 19.74
CA GLU A 185 -14.53 -7.74 21.15
C GLU A 185 -15.95 -8.32 21.25
N GLY A 186 -16.14 -9.32 22.11
CA GLY A 186 -17.43 -9.95 22.32
C GLY A 186 -18.08 -10.52 21.05
N GLY A 187 -17.27 -10.99 20.09
CA GLY A 187 -17.75 -11.51 18.80
C GLY A 187 -18.28 -10.44 17.86
N ARG A 188 -17.84 -9.20 18.02
CA ARG A 188 -18.17 -8.06 17.17
C ARG A 188 -16.89 -7.33 16.74
N PHE A 189 -16.90 -6.69 15.60
CA PHE A 189 -15.84 -5.80 15.14
C PHE A 189 -16.16 -4.37 15.59
N VAL A 190 -15.33 -3.85 16.45
CA VAL A 190 -15.51 -2.54 17.10
C VAL A 190 -14.52 -1.57 16.48
N ILE A 191 -15.01 -0.41 16.07
CA ILE A 191 -14.19 0.73 15.63
C ILE A 191 -14.35 1.83 16.67
N GLU A 192 -13.27 2.29 17.25
CA GLU A 192 -13.21 3.43 18.15
C GLU A 192 -12.35 4.53 17.54
N GLN A 193 -12.91 5.72 17.46
CA GLN A 193 -12.28 6.91 16.91
C GLN A 193 -12.20 7.97 17.99
N THR A 194 -11.01 8.19 18.54
CA THR A 194 -10.81 9.25 19.53
C THR A 194 -10.35 10.53 18.86
N LEU A 195 -10.90 11.67 19.27
CA LEU A 195 -10.62 12.99 18.69
C LEU A 195 -10.31 14.00 19.78
N ILE A 196 -9.34 14.88 19.52
CA ILE A 196 -9.00 16.00 20.42
C ILE A 196 -9.58 17.32 19.89
N ARG A 197 -10.25 18.08 20.77
CA ARG A 197 -10.73 19.46 20.48
C ARG A 197 -9.64 20.50 20.67
N HIS A 198 -8.66 20.19 21.50
CA HIS A 198 -7.49 21.02 21.76
C HIS A 198 -6.30 20.19 22.27
N PRO A 199 -5.07 20.72 22.22
CA PRO A 199 -3.86 19.95 22.53
C PRO A 199 -3.79 19.35 23.94
N ALA A 200 -4.49 19.89 24.94
CA ALA A 200 -4.49 19.34 26.28
C ALA A 200 -5.21 17.99 26.39
N GLU A 201 -6.08 17.65 25.44
CA GLU A 201 -6.80 16.38 25.37
C GLU A 201 -5.94 15.25 24.78
N GLU A 202 -4.81 15.58 24.15
CA GLU A 202 -3.95 14.57 23.52
C GLU A 202 -3.48 13.49 24.50
N ARG A 203 -3.21 13.89 25.74
CA ARG A 203 -2.77 12.93 26.75
C ARG A 203 -3.84 11.88 27.08
N ALA A 204 -5.12 12.28 27.16
CA ALA A 204 -6.23 11.37 27.36
C ALA A 204 -6.43 10.41 26.17
N MET A 205 -6.36 10.92 24.96
CA MET A 205 -6.41 10.12 23.73
C MET A 205 -5.27 9.08 23.67
N LEU A 206 -4.04 9.49 24.00
CA LEU A 206 -2.88 8.59 24.01
C LEU A 206 -2.96 7.54 25.12
N GLU A 207 -3.52 7.87 26.30
CA GLU A 207 -3.74 6.91 27.38
C GLU A 207 -4.71 5.81 26.96
N GLU A 208 -5.81 6.15 26.30
CA GLU A 208 -6.74 5.16 25.77
C GLU A 208 -6.06 4.24 24.75
N LEU A 209 -5.34 4.82 23.81
CA LEU A 209 -4.59 4.03 22.82
C LEU A 209 -3.54 3.12 23.50
N ARG A 210 -2.83 3.62 24.51
CA ARG A 210 -1.83 2.83 25.26
C ARG A 210 -2.47 1.62 25.94
N ARG A 211 -3.65 1.80 26.54
CA ARG A 211 -4.42 0.72 27.16
C ARG A 211 -4.80 -0.37 26.16
N LYS A 212 -5.30 0.02 24.99
CA LYS A 212 -5.67 -0.92 23.92
C LYS A 212 -4.45 -1.65 23.35
N LEU A 213 -3.32 -0.97 23.19
CA LEU A 213 -2.06 -1.58 22.73
C LEU A 213 -1.51 -2.60 23.75
N ALA A 214 -1.69 -2.40 25.05
CA ALA A 214 -1.26 -3.34 26.08
C ALA A 214 -2.05 -4.67 26.02
N GLU A 215 -3.31 -4.62 25.63
CA GLU A 215 -4.19 -5.78 25.49
C GLU A 215 -3.96 -6.54 24.17
N ARG A 216 -3.51 -5.84 23.11
CA ARG A 216 -3.43 -6.34 21.72
C ARG A 216 -2.05 -6.10 21.14
N PRO A 217 -1.14 -7.08 21.24
CA PRO A 217 0.28 -6.91 20.87
C PRO A 217 0.54 -6.90 19.36
N TYR A 218 -0.47 -7.19 18.52
CA TYR A 218 -0.33 -7.16 17.05
C TYR A 218 -0.96 -5.90 16.50
N LEU A 219 -0.15 -5.03 15.90
CA LEU A 219 -0.58 -3.74 15.35
C LEU A 219 -0.68 -3.83 13.82
N ALA A 220 -1.88 -3.72 13.28
CA ALA A 220 -2.17 -3.76 11.86
C ALA A 220 -2.37 -2.35 11.29
N THR A 221 -1.62 -1.99 10.24
CA THR A 221 -1.64 -0.64 9.65
C THR A 221 -1.42 -0.70 8.13
N TYR A 222 -1.56 0.44 7.48
CA TYR A 222 -1.11 0.65 6.10
C TYR A 222 -0.06 1.76 6.05
N ASN A 223 1.22 1.42 5.88
CA ASN A 223 2.39 2.30 5.98
C ASN A 223 2.69 2.83 7.40
N GLY A 224 2.00 2.32 8.41
CA GLY A 224 2.12 2.82 9.79
C GLY A 224 3.47 2.52 10.43
N ARG A 225 4.18 1.50 9.97
CA ARG A 225 5.53 1.18 10.45
C ARG A 225 6.52 2.32 10.21
N THR A 226 6.34 3.09 9.14
CA THR A 226 7.21 4.22 8.78
C THR A 226 6.63 5.56 9.13
N PHE A 227 5.32 5.67 9.37
CA PHE A 227 4.63 6.93 9.65
C PHE A 227 3.95 6.95 11.02
N ASP A 228 2.88 6.19 11.23
CA ASP A 228 2.02 6.29 12.43
C ASP A 228 2.76 5.89 13.70
N TRP A 229 3.44 4.76 13.69
CA TRP A 229 4.12 4.25 14.87
C TRP A 229 5.30 5.12 15.35
N PRO A 230 6.21 5.60 14.49
CA PRO A 230 7.24 6.57 14.87
C PRO A 230 6.66 7.88 15.41
N LEU A 231 5.57 8.38 14.81
CA LEU A 231 4.88 9.57 15.29
C LEU A 231 4.33 9.34 16.71
N LEU A 232 3.56 8.25 16.93
CA LEU A 232 2.99 7.92 18.22
C LEU A 232 4.07 7.75 19.30
N LYS A 233 5.18 7.08 19.02
CA LYS A 233 6.30 6.99 19.97
C LYS A 233 6.82 8.36 20.39
N GLY A 234 6.96 9.27 19.45
CA GLY A 234 7.31 10.66 19.72
C GLY A 234 6.27 11.37 20.60
N ARG A 235 4.98 11.18 20.29
CA ARG A 235 3.86 11.79 21.03
C ARG A 235 3.75 11.24 22.46
N PHE A 236 3.91 9.95 22.66
CA PHE A 236 3.96 9.37 24.02
C PHE A 236 5.05 10.03 24.88
N ILE A 237 6.26 10.17 24.34
CA ILE A 237 7.37 10.83 25.04
C ILE A 237 7.03 12.29 25.36
N MET A 238 6.50 13.03 24.40
CA MET A 238 6.17 14.46 24.56
C MET A 238 5.06 14.70 25.58
N ASN A 239 4.13 13.74 25.73
CA ASN A 239 3.05 13.78 26.71
C ASN A 239 3.41 13.15 28.07
N GLY A 240 4.68 12.85 28.30
CA GLY A 240 5.19 12.43 29.61
C GLY A 240 4.98 10.96 29.97
N PHE A 241 4.61 10.11 29.00
CA PHE A 241 4.47 8.66 29.25
C PHE A 241 5.80 7.90 29.36
N GLY A 242 6.92 8.52 29.03
CA GLY A 242 8.22 7.87 29.01
C GLY A 242 8.49 7.06 27.74
N ARG A 243 9.73 6.55 27.61
CA ARG A 243 10.19 5.85 26.41
C ARG A 243 9.63 4.43 26.27
N SER A 244 9.22 3.83 27.37
CA SER A 244 8.65 2.47 27.44
C SER A 244 7.13 2.45 27.62
N ALA A 245 6.46 3.55 27.32
CA ALA A 245 5.03 3.71 27.55
C ALA A 245 4.17 2.70 26.76
N ALA A 246 4.64 2.31 25.59
CA ALA A 246 4.07 1.22 24.80
C ALA A 246 5.18 0.23 24.46
N ALA A 247 4.94 -1.05 24.71
CA ALA A 247 5.82 -2.11 24.23
C ALA A 247 5.86 -2.06 22.69
N GLU A 248 7.00 -2.44 22.10
CA GLU A 248 7.10 -2.53 20.63
C GLU A 248 6.16 -3.65 20.14
N PRO A 249 5.12 -3.33 19.36
CA PRO A 249 4.15 -4.33 18.90
C PRO A 249 4.75 -5.22 17.81
N TRP A 250 4.16 -6.39 17.64
CA TRP A 250 4.28 -7.13 16.39
C TRP A 250 3.53 -6.37 15.29
N HIS A 251 4.25 -5.85 14.29
CA HIS A 251 3.68 -4.95 13.30
C HIS A 251 3.31 -5.68 12.01
N LEU A 252 2.04 -5.60 11.63
CA LEU A 252 1.43 -6.06 10.39
C LEU A 252 1.21 -4.85 9.46
N ASP A 253 2.22 -4.44 8.71
CA ASP A 253 2.09 -3.31 7.79
C ASP A 253 1.77 -3.81 6.37
N PHE A 254 0.52 -3.62 5.95
CA PHE A 254 0.01 -4.18 4.70
C PHE A 254 0.49 -3.46 3.44
N LEU A 255 1.14 -2.30 3.54
CA LEU A 255 1.80 -1.69 2.38
C LEU A 255 2.95 -2.55 1.85
N HIS A 256 3.67 -3.26 2.72
CA HIS A 256 4.81 -4.08 2.29
C HIS A 256 4.40 -5.27 1.41
N PRO A 257 3.44 -6.14 1.78
CA PRO A 257 2.93 -7.19 0.90
C PRO A 257 2.24 -6.61 -0.34
N SER A 258 1.45 -5.54 -0.23
CA SER A 258 0.84 -4.84 -1.37
C SER A 258 1.89 -4.40 -2.39
N ARG A 259 2.96 -3.77 -1.92
CA ARG A 259 4.09 -3.34 -2.77
C ARG A 259 4.83 -4.53 -3.39
N SER A 260 4.94 -5.64 -2.68
CA SER A 260 5.61 -6.84 -3.18
C SER A 260 4.84 -7.47 -4.33
N ILE A 261 3.52 -7.50 -4.26
CA ILE A 261 2.66 -8.17 -5.23
C ILE A 261 2.24 -7.20 -6.34
N TRP A 262 1.76 -5.99 -6.01
CA TRP A 262 0.98 -5.15 -6.94
C TRP A 262 1.70 -3.95 -7.52
N ARG A 263 2.93 -3.62 -7.11
CA ARG A 263 3.59 -2.38 -7.55
C ARG A 263 3.79 -2.23 -9.07
N ASN A 264 3.73 -3.33 -9.83
CA ASN A 264 3.92 -3.31 -11.29
C ASN A 264 2.59 -3.49 -12.04
N THR A 265 1.51 -3.79 -11.34
CA THR A 265 0.19 -4.06 -11.92
C THR A 265 -0.86 -3.04 -11.50
N LEU A 266 -0.62 -2.28 -10.42
CA LEU A 266 -1.45 -1.16 -10.02
C LEU A 266 -0.78 0.18 -10.34
N ALA A 267 -1.57 1.14 -10.79
CA ALA A 267 -1.11 2.51 -11.04
C ALA A 267 -0.70 3.25 -9.75
N SER A 268 -1.32 2.87 -8.62
CA SER A 268 -1.05 3.45 -7.30
C SER A 268 -1.17 2.38 -6.22
N LEU A 269 -0.39 2.54 -5.15
CA LEU A 269 -0.50 1.72 -3.94
C LEU A 269 -1.08 2.53 -2.76
N ARG A 270 -1.83 3.59 -3.02
CA ARG A 270 -2.66 4.23 -2.00
C ARG A 270 -3.76 3.27 -1.59
N LEU A 271 -4.15 3.29 -0.30
CA LEU A 271 -5.15 2.36 0.24
C LEU A 271 -6.44 2.38 -0.59
N SER A 272 -6.99 3.56 -0.89
CA SER A 272 -8.20 3.72 -1.69
C SER A 272 -8.13 3.08 -3.09
N HIS A 273 -6.97 3.12 -3.75
CA HIS A 273 -6.80 2.47 -5.05
C HIS A 273 -6.66 0.94 -4.93
N VAL A 274 -6.00 0.46 -3.87
CA VAL A 274 -5.94 -0.99 -3.57
C VAL A 274 -7.32 -1.52 -3.21
N GLU A 275 -8.14 -0.75 -2.51
CA GLU A 275 -9.54 -1.07 -2.21
C GLU A 275 -10.35 -1.31 -3.48
N GLU A 276 -10.34 -0.35 -4.39
CA GLU A 276 -11.07 -0.42 -5.65
C GLU A 276 -10.63 -1.62 -6.48
N GLU A 277 -9.33 -1.78 -6.68
CA GLU A 277 -8.76 -2.74 -7.61
C GLU A 277 -8.66 -4.18 -7.06
N ARG A 278 -8.51 -4.33 -5.75
CA ARG A 278 -8.20 -5.63 -5.14
C ARG A 278 -9.15 -6.08 -4.04
N LEU A 279 -9.92 -5.17 -3.46
CA LEU A 279 -10.91 -5.50 -2.42
C LEU A 279 -12.36 -5.35 -2.91
N GLY A 280 -12.60 -4.74 -4.08
CA GLY A 280 -13.93 -4.48 -4.61
C GLY A 280 -14.72 -3.47 -3.76
N ILE A 281 -14.00 -2.47 -3.22
CA ILE A 281 -14.55 -1.41 -2.38
C ILE A 281 -14.52 -0.12 -3.16
N ALA A 282 -15.69 0.43 -3.48
CA ALA A 282 -15.84 1.76 -4.08
C ALA A 282 -16.30 2.74 -3.00
N ARG A 283 -15.53 3.80 -2.77
CA ARG A 283 -15.89 4.86 -1.84
C ARG A 283 -16.77 5.88 -2.53
N SER A 284 -18.01 6.05 -2.06
CA SER A 284 -18.94 7.07 -2.54
C SER A 284 -19.08 8.18 -1.51
N GLY A 285 -18.88 9.45 -1.94
CA GLY A 285 -19.00 10.61 -1.06
C GLY A 285 -17.93 10.73 0.02
N ASP A 286 -16.79 10.03 -0.13
CA ASP A 286 -15.69 10.08 0.83
C ASP A 286 -14.93 11.41 0.74
N VAL A 287 -14.49 11.90 1.89
CA VAL A 287 -13.60 13.07 1.99
C VAL A 287 -12.17 12.58 1.77
N PRO A 288 -11.44 13.14 0.79
CA PRO A 288 -10.04 12.77 0.64
C PRO A 288 -9.25 12.99 1.95
N GLY A 289 -8.47 12.01 2.41
CA GLY A 289 -7.67 12.11 3.63
C GLY A 289 -6.74 13.33 3.67
N SER A 290 -6.29 13.82 2.50
CA SER A 290 -5.52 15.07 2.40
C SER A 290 -6.29 16.32 2.84
N MET A 291 -7.61 16.27 2.94
CA MET A 291 -8.46 17.36 3.41
C MET A 291 -8.72 17.31 4.93
N ALA A 292 -8.50 16.17 5.58
CA ALA A 292 -8.76 16.00 7.00
C ALA A 292 -8.06 17.08 7.88
N PRO A 293 -6.79 17.45 7.65
CA PRO A 293 -6.16 18.54 8.40
C PRO A 293 -6.86 19.88 8.22
N ALA A 294 -7.30 20.22 7.00
CA ALA A 294 -7.98 21.50 6.72
C ALA A 294 -9.36 21.56 7.40
N ILE A 295 -10.09 20.45 7.40
CA ILE A 295 -11.39 20.32 8.08
C ILE A 295 -11.20 20.48 9.59
N TYR A 296 -10.20 19.80 10.17
CA TYR A 296 -9.90 19.92 11.59
C TYR A 296 -9.50 21.36 11.99
N PHE A 297 -8.65 22.04 11.20
CA PHE A 297 -8.29 23.43 11.46
C PHE A 297 -9.47 24.38 11.34
N ARG A 298 -10.40 24.13 10.44
CA ARG A 298 -11.65 24.88 10.34
C ARG A 298 -12.48 24.69 11.60
N PHE A 299 -12.70 23.45 12.04
CA PHE A 299 -13.38 23.15 13.30
C PHE A 299 -12.75 23.91 14.49
N LEU A 300 -11.41 23.97 14.58
CA LEU A 300 -10.76 24.75 15.64
C LEU A 300 -11.00 26.26 15.58
N GLN A 301 -11.48 26.79 14.46
CA GLN A 301 -11.74 28.22 14.26
C GLN A 301 -13.19 28.60 14.55
N ASP A 302 -14.14 27.84 14.01
CA ASP A 302 -15.56 28.14 14.06
C ASP A 302 -16.33 27.31 15.09
N GLY A 303 -15.73 26.22 15.59
CA GLY A 303 -16.33 25.34 16.59
C GLY A 303 -17.40 24.39 16.02
N ASP A 304 -17.64 24.41 14.71
CA ASP A 304 -18.63 23.55 14.06
C ASP A 304 -18.08 22.13 13.81
N PRO A 305 -18.60 21.09 14.48
CA PRO A 305 -18.13 19.72 14.31
C PRO A 305 -18.73 19.00 13.09
N GLU A 306 -19.77 19.52 12.43
CA GLU A 306 -20.50 18.82 11.37
C GLU A 306 -19.54 18.35 10.24
N PRO A 307 -18.59 19.16 9.74
CA PRO A 307 -17.66 18.70 8.67
C PRO A 307 -16.72 17.56 9.10
N LEU A 308 -16.50 17.35 10.41
CA LEU A 308 -15.69 16.23 10.92
C LEU A 308 -16.41 14.87 10.70
N GLY A 309 -17.71 14.87 10.47
CA GLY A 309 -18.46 13.66 10.10
C GLY A 309 -17.87 12.95 8.89
N GLY A 310 -17.38 13.71 7.89
CA GLY A 310 -16.67 13.17 6.73
C GLY A 310 -15.34 12.53 7.10
N VAL A 311 -14.59 13.12 8.04
CA VAL A 311 -13.30 12.59 8.51
C VAL A 311 -13.51 11.31 9.32
N PHE A 312 -14.51 11.28 10.21
CA PHE A 312 -14.90 10.06 10.92
C PHE A 312 -15.26 8.93 9.95
N ARG A 313 -16.04 9.25 8.91
CA ARG A 313 -16.44 8.26 7.91
C ARG A 313 -15.26 7.74 7.11
N HIS A 314 -14.34 8.61 6.70
CA HIS A 314 -13.11 8.23 6.00
C HIS A 314 -12.29 7.22 6.81
N ASN A 315 -11.94 7.58 8.04
CA ASN A 315 -11.17 6.72 8.92
C ASN A 315 -11.91 5.40 9.27
N GLU A 316 -13.24 5.41 9.41
CA GLU A 316 -14.06 4.19 9.60
C GLU A 316 -13.90 3.23 8.42
N LEU A 317 -13.91 3.73 7.18
CA LEU A 317 -13.68 2.93 5.98
C LEU A 317 -12.25 2.37 5.94
N ASP A 318 -11.26 3.15 6.34
CA ASP A 318 -9.87 2.67 6.44
C ASP A 318 -9.74 1.50 7.41
N MET A 319 -10.41 1.55 8.58
CA MET A 319 -10.43 0.44 9.53
C MET A 319 -11.03 -0.84 8.95
N LEU A 320 -12.16 -0.74 8.26
CA LEU A 320 -12.78 -1.89 7.58
C LEU A 320 -11.87 -2.45 6.48
N SER A 321 -11.23 -1.58 5.74
CA SER A 321 -10.33 -1.97 4.64
C SER A 321 -9.04 -2.62 5.15
N LEU A 322 -8.51 -2.17 6.27
CA LEU A 322 -7.38 -2.83 6.94
C LEU A 322 -7.75 -4.26 7.37
N ALA A 323 -8.97 -4.47 7.91
CA ALA A 323 -9.46 -5.79 8.24
C ALA A 323 -9.59 -6.69 6.99
N CYS A 324 -10.09 -6.14 5.87
CA CYS A 324 -10.18 -6.86 4.60
C CYS A 324 -8.81 -7.20 4.02
N LEU A 325 -7.81 -6.33 4.16
CA LEU A 325 -6.43 -6.63 3.78
C LEU A 325 -5.85 -7.75 4.65
N ALA A 326 -6.11 -7.73 5.96
CA ALA A 326 -5.72 -8.80 6.86
C ALA A 326 -6.32 -10.15 6.44
N VAL A 327 -7.61 -10.18 6.11
CA VAL A 327 -8.28 -11.37 5.57
C VAL A 327 -7.62 -11.81 4.27
N ARG A 328 -7.44 -10.91 3.30
CA ARG A 328 -6.87 -11.23 1.99
C ARG A 328 -5.46 -11.83 2.10
N PHE A 329 -4.56 -11.19 2.84
CA PHE A 329 -3.20 -11.68 3.03
C PHE A 329 -3.16 -12.95 3.90
N GLY A 330 -3.99 -13.02 4.95
CA GLY A 330 -4.15 -14.23 5.74
C GLY A 330 -4.60 -15.42 4.91
N ARG A 331 -5.60 -15.23 4.03
CA ARG A 331 -6.05 -16.27 3.09
C ARG A 331 -4.97 -16.67 2.09
N LEU A 332 -4.20 -15.72 1.55
CA LEU A 332 -3.06 -16.03 0.67
C LEU A 332 -2.02 -16.89 1.39
N LEU A 333 -1.69 -16.56 2.63
CA LEU A 333 -0.70 -17.27 3.45
C LEU A 333 -1.20 -18.61 3.99
N SER A 334 -2.50 -18.83 4.05
CA SER A 334 -3.12 -20.10 4.48
C SER A 334 -3.52 -21.02 3.32
N GLY A 335 -3.04 -20.77 2.09
CA GLY A 335 -3.33 -21.61 0.92
C GLY A 335 -4.72 -21.36 0.31
N GLY A 336 -5.30 -20.19 0.55
CA GLY A 336 -6.62 -19.81 0.04
C GLY A 336 -6.66 -19.27 -1.40
N LEU A 337 -5.50 -19.19 -2.06
CA LEU A 337 -5.43 -18.70 -3.44
C LEU A 337 -6.17 -19.67 -4.40
N GLY A 338 -7.02 -19.12 -5.26
CA GLY A 338 -7.89 -19.89 -6.15
C GLY A 338 -9.17 -20.45 -5.49
N ARG A 339 -9.32 -20.28 -4.15
CA ARG A 339 -10.52 -20.69 -3.40
C ARG A 339 -11.21 -19.51 -2.75
N HIS A 340 -10.49 -18.73 -1.94
CA HIS A 340 -10.98 -17.57 -1.19
C HIS A 340 -10.48 -16.26 -1.78
N VAL A 341 -9.32 -16.29 -2.43
CA VAL A 341 -8.74 -15.17 -3.17
C VAL A 341 -8.62 -15.61 -4.63
N PRO A 342 -9.18 -14.86 -5.58
CA PRO A 342 -9.07 -15.19 -7.00
C PRO A 342 -7.61 -15.30 -7.43
N LEU A 343 -7.35 -16.20 -8.40
CA LEU A 343 -6.05 -16.23 -9.08
C LEU A 343 -5.89 -14.93 -9.87
N PRO A 344 -4.71 -14.30 -9.83
CA PRO A 344 -4.44 -13.15 -10.69
C PRO A 344 -4.56 -13.52 -12.17
N ASP A 345 -5.15 -12.61 -12.96
CA ASP A 345 -5.25 -12.77 -14.41
C ASP A 345 -3.95 -12.40 -15.12
N GLU A 346 -3.22 -11.42 -14.58
CA GLU A 346 -1.97 -10.91 -15.12
C GLU A 346 -0.77 -11.79 -14.74
N ASP A 347 0.04 -12.17 -15.72
CA ASP A 347 1.24 -12.99 -15.51
C ASP A 347 2.27 -12.32 -14.58
N GLU A 348 2.39 -10.99 -14.62
CA GLU A 348 3.26 -10.24 -13.71
C GLU A 348 2.79 -10.37 -12.25
N GLU A 349 1.49 -10.27 -11.99
CA GLU A 349 0.94 -10.45 -10.64
C GLU A 349 1.07 -11.91 -10.18
N LEU A 350 0.86 -12.88 -11.09
CA LEU A 350 1.10 -14.31 -10.81
C LEU A 350 2.56 -14.54 -10.38
N LEU A 351 3.53 -14.00 -11.14
CA LEU A 351 4.94 -14.10 -10.81
C LEU A 351 5.24 -13.50 -9.43
N ARG A 352 4.75 -12.28 -9.19
CA ARG A 352 5.03 -11.56 -7.94
C ARG A 352 4.39 -12.22 -6.73
N THR A 353 3.16 -12.73 -6.89
CA THR A 353 2.47 -13.50 -5.85
C THR A 353 3.28 -14.76 -5.53
N GLY A 354 3.73 -15.52 -6.54
CA GLY A 354 4.58 -16.69 -6.34
C GLY A 354 5.89 -16.35 -5.63
N LEU A 355 6.61 -15.32 -6.08
CA LEU A 355 7.86 -14.86 -5.45
C LEU A 355 7.66 -14.35 -4.01
N TRP A 356 6.50 -13.77 -3.71
CA TRP A 356 6.18 -13.34 -2.36
C TRP A 356 5.84 -14.54 -1.46
N LEU A 357 5.02 -15.48 -1.92
CA LEU A 357 4.69 -16.72 -1.20
C LEU A 357 5.96 -17.56 -0.92
N ASP A 358 6.85 -17.69 -1.89
CA ASP A 358 8.15 -18.36 -1.74
C ASP A 358 8.97 -17.76 -0.59
N ARG A 359 9.06 -16.43 -0.53
CA ARG A 359 9.73 -15.72 0.57
C ARG A 359 9.05 -15.89 1.93
N MET A 360 7.75 -16.13 1.94
CA MET A 360 6.96 -16.38 3.15
C MET A 360 6.97 -17.87 3.56
N GLY A 361 7.81 -18.72 2.94
CA GLY A 361 7.91 -20.14 3.24
C GLY A 361 6.74 -20.99 2.72
N ARG A 362 5.95 -20.42 1.79
CA ARG A 362 4.81 -21.12 1.16
C ARG A 362 5.23 -21.70 -0.20
N GLU A 363 6.22 -22.60 -0.15
CA GLU A 363 6.88 -23.14 -1.34
C GLU A 363 5.92 -23.90 -2.27
N ALA A 364 5.02 -24.72 -1.72
CA ALA A 364 4.10 -25.52 -2.53
C ALA A 364 3.14 -24.64 -3.34
N GLU A 365 2.59 -23.60 -2.73
CA GLU A 365 1.70 -22.63 -3.36
C GLU A 365 2.45 -21.78 -4.39
N ALA A 366 3.69 -21.41 -4.09
CA ALA A 366 4.54 -20.67 -5.01
C ALA A 366 4.88 -21.51 -6.26
N GLU A 367 5.27 -22.77 -6.07
CA GLU A 367 5.61 -23.68 -7.17
C GLU A 367 4.41 -23.92 -8.11
N ALA A 368 3.19 -24.03 -7.57
CA ALA A 368 1.98 -24.16 -8.37
C ALA A 368 1.77 -22.95 -9.31
N LEU A 369 2.08 -21.74 -8.84
CA LEU A 369 2.01 -20.53 -9.68
C LEU A 369 3.12 -20.49 -10.72
N PHE A 370 4.34 -20.88 -10.37
CA PHE A 370 5.47 -20.93 -11.29
C PHE A 370 5.27 -21.99 -12.39
N ASP A 371 4.70 -23.14 -12.07
CA ASP A 371 4.36 -24.16 -13.06
C ASP A 371 3.25 -23.68 -14.01
N ARG A 372 2.26 -22.95 -13.47
CA ARG A 372 1.22 -22.31 -14.30
C ARG A 372 1.82 -21.32 -15.29
N LEU A 373 2.77 -20.47 -14.85
CA LEU A 373 3.49 -19.55 -15.73
C LEU A 373 4.34 -20.29 -16.74
N ALA A 374 5.11 -21.30 -16.31
CA ALA A 374 5.95 -22.08 -17.20
C ALA A 374 5.13 -22.82 -18.28
N GLY A 375 3.87 -23.15 -17.99
CA GLY A 375 2.92 -23.75 -18.93
C GLY A 375 2.35 -22.78 -19.98
N ARG A 376 2.54 -21.44 -19.84
CA ARG A 376 2.08 -20.47 -20.84
C ARG A 376 2.74 -20.75 -22.21
N GLU A 377 1.99 -20.69 -23.29
CA GLU A 377 2.52 -20.90 -24.64
C GLU A 377 3.48 -19.77 -25.07
N THR A 378 3.16 -18.54 -24.73
CA THR A 378 3.94 -17.36 -25.07
C THR A 378 4.91 -16.98 -23.96
N ALA A 379 6.10 -16.55 -24.36
CA ALA A 379 7.05 -15.93 -23.42
C ALA A 379 6.62 -14.50 -23.07
N GLY A 380 6.79 -14.15 -21.80
CA GLY A 380 6.59 -12.80 -21.29
C GLY A 380 7.81 -12.30 -20.50
N PRO A 381 7.75 -11.04 -20.01
CA PRO A 381 8.81 -10.46 -19.18
C PRO A 381 9.10 -11.28 -17.91
N TRP A 382 8.15 -12.08 -17.46
CA TRP A 382 8.26 -12.96 -16.29
C TRP A 382 9.21 -14.16 -16.49
N CYS A 383 9.55 -14.54 -17.75
CA CYS A 383 10.41 -15.69 -18.03
C CYS A 383 11.80 -15.56 -17.39
N LEU A 384 12.47 -14.43 -17.58
CA LEU A 384 13.83 -14.23 -17.08
C LEU A 384 13.92 -14.17 -15.55
N PRO A 385 13.07 -13.39 -14.84
CA PRO A 385 13.05 -13.38 -13.38
C PRO A 385 12.76 -14.76 -12.77
N LEU A 386 11.80 -15.49 -13.33
CA LEU A 386 11.47 -16.85 -12.86
C LEU A 386 12.62 -17.83 -13.12
N ALA A 387 13.21 -17.80 -14.31
CA ALA A 387 14.37 -18.62 -14.63
C ALA A 387 15.58 -18.34 -13.72
N ALA A 388 15.81 -17.07 -13.38
CA ALA A 388 16.86 -16.69 -12.45
C ALA A 388 16.62 -17.22 -11.03
N ARG A 389 15.37 -17.18 -10.55
CA ARG A 389 14.96 -17.83 -9.28
C ARG A 389 15.19 -19.34 -9.34
N ASP A 390 14.74 -20.01 -10.41
CA ASP A 390 14.84 -21.45 -10.58
C ASP A 390 16.30 -21.92 -10.67
N LYS A 391 17.16 -21.17 -11.37
CA LYS A 391 18.62 -21.37 -11.38
C LYS A 391 19.19 -21.35 -9.95
N LYS A 392 18.77 -20.36 -9.13
CA LYS A 392 19.24 -20.22 -7.75
C LYS A 392 18.79 -21.38 -6.86
N CYS A 393 17.56 -21.86 -7.05
CA CYS A 393 16.98 -22.97 -6.29
C CYS A 393 17.36 -24.36 -6.86
N GLY A 394 18.10 -24.41 -7.97
CA GLY A 394 18.52 -25.66 -8.59
C GLY A 394 17.49 -26.33 -9.51
N ASN A 395 16.35 -25.70 -9.77
CA ASN A 395 15.34 -26.18 -10.71
C ASN A 395 15.77 -25.90 -12.17
N TRP A 396 16.82 -26.58 -12.60
CA TRP A 396 17.41 -26.38 -13.92
C TRP A 396 16.48 -26.75 -15.07
N ARG A 397 15.60 -27.73 -14.86
CA ARG A 397 14.63 -28.13 -15.90
C ARG A 397 13.72 -26.99 -16.31
N ARG A 398 13.12 -26.31 -15.35
CA ARG A 398 12.23 -25.16 -15.61
C ARG A 398 13.01 -23.93 -16.04
N ALA A 399 14.18 -23.66 -15.46
CA ALA A 399 15.04 -22.56 -15.86
C ALA A 399 15.40 -22.62 -17.34
N VAL A 400 15.86 -23.77 -17.83
CA VAL A 400 16.22 -23.99 -19.25
C VAL A 400 15.01 -23.80 -20.16
N LEU A 401 13.83 -24.36 -19.80
CA LEU A 401 12.60 -24.17 -20.55
C LEU A 401 12.24 -22.69 -20.69
N LEU A 402 12.35 -21.92 -19.61
CA LEU A 402 12.04 -20.50 -19.58
C LEU A 402 13.02 -19.67 -20.41
N TRP A 403 14.32 -19.97 -20.33
CA TRP A 403 15.32 -19.33 -21.18
C TRP A 403 15.12 -19.67 -22.65
N GLN A 404 14.75 -20.90 -23.00
CA GLN A 404 14.44 -21.28 -24.39
C GLN A 404 13.24 -20.51 -24.93
N LYS A 405 12.17 -20.36 -24.13
CA LYS A 405 11.01 -19.52 -24.49
C LYS A 405 11.40 -18.07 -24.70
N ALA A 406 12.19 -17.50 -23.77
CA ALA A 406 12.65 -16.12 -23.86
C ALA A 406 13.60 -15.90 -25.04
N ALA A 407 14.50 -16.83 -25.32
CA ALA A 407 15.43 -16.78 -26.45
C ALA A 407 14.67 -16.80 -27.80
N HIS A 408 13.73 -17.72 -27.94
CA HIS A 408 12.89 -17.79 -29.16
C HIS A 408 12.08 -16.51 -29.37
N ALA A 409 11.51 -15.92 -28.30
CA ALA A 409 10.83 -14.65 -28.40
C ALA A 409 11.77 -13.49 -28.81
N ALA A 410 12.98 -13.48 -28.26
CA ALA A 410 13.99 -12.46 -28.58
C ALA A 410 14.44 -12.53 -30.04
N GLU A 411 14.63 -13.74 -30.60
CA GLU A 411 14.97 -13.96 -32.01
C GLU A 411 13.90 -13.42 -32.96
N ARG A 412 12.62 -13.64 -32.62
CA ARG A 412 11.50 -13.12 -33.43
C ARG A 412 11.41 -11.59 -33.41
N GLN A 413 11.70 -10.97 -32.28
CA GLN A 413 11.69 -9.50 -32.14
C GLN A 413 12.92 -8.84 -32.76
N GLY A 414 14.04 -9.54 -32.83
CA GLY A 414 15.27 -9.10 -33.48
C GLY A 414 16.08 -7.99 -32.77
N TRP A 415 15.51 -7.36 -31.73
CA TRP A 415 16.12 -6.26 -30.96
C TRP A 415 16.09 -6.47 -29.43
N ALA A 416 15.59 -7.60 -28.98
CA ALA A 416 15.50 -7.95 -27.56
C ALA A 416 16.87 -8.25 -26.94
N SER A 417 16.91 -8.34 -25.61
CA SER A 417 18.12 -8.72 -24.87
C SER A 417 18.59 -10.13 -25.19
N GLY A 418 19.89 -10.34 -25.36
CA GLY A 418 20.50 -11.67 -25.51
C GLY A 418 20.71 -12.43 -24.19
N GLU A 419 20.18 -11.94 -23.06
CA GLU A 419 20.39 -12.51 -21.71
C GLU A 419 20.03 -14.00 -21.64
N ALA A 420 18.86 -14.40 -22.17
CA ALA A 420 18.42 -15.79 -22.21
C ALA A 420 19.41 -16.69 -22.98
N HIS A 421 19.97 -16.20 -24.09
CA HIS A 421 20.95 -16.93 -24.88
C HIS A 421 22.27 -17.11 -24.13
N ILE A 422 22.70 -16.07 -23.40
CA ILE A 422 23.91 -16.16 -22.57
C ILE A 422 23.74 -17.18 -21.45
N GLU A 423 22.58 -17.19 -20.77
CA GLU A 423 22.28 -18.16 -19.73
C GLU A 423 22.20 -19.60 -20.27
N LEU A 424 21.60 -19.79 -21.44
CA LEU A 424 21.58 -21.09 -22.12
C LEU A 424 22.99 -21.52 -22.53
N SER A 425 23.80 -20.63 -23.11
CA SER A 425 25.20 -20.94 -23.43
C SER A 425 25.97 -21.37 -22.18
N MET A 426 25.80 -20.69 -21.04
CA MET A 426 26.43 -21.05 -19.78
C MET A 426 25.96 -22.41 -19.26
N TYR A 427 24.65 -22.69 -19.36
CA TYR A 427 24.09 -23.98 -18.95
C TYR A 427 24.68 -25.13 -19.78
N TYR A 428 24.69 -25.00 -21.11
CA TYR A 428 25.20 -26.04 -22.00
C TYR A 428 26.71 -26.23 -21.84
N GLU A 429 27.50 -25.15 -21.67
CA GLU A 429 28.95 -25.23 -21.41
C GLU A 429 29.27 -25.93 -20.08
N HIS A 430 28.63 -25.50 -18.99
CA HIS A 430 29.10 -25.89 -17.66
C HIS A 430 28.36 -27.08 -17.07
N ARG A 431 27.05 -27.27 -17.40
CA ARG A 431 26.23 -28.33 -16.83
C ARG A 431 25.95 -29.48 -17.79
N ALA A 432 25.43 -29.18 -18.96
CA ALA A 432 25.10 -30.21 -19.96
C ALA A 432 26.35 -30.75 -20.67
N LYS A 433 27.46 -29.98 -20.69
CA LYS A 433 28.71 -30.30 -21.41
C LYS A 433 28.48 -30.50 -22.91
N ASP A 434 27.50 -29.81 -23.47
CA ASP A 434 27.16 -29.74 -24.89
C ASP A 434 27.72 -28.43 -25.47
N TYR A 435 28.97 -28.47 -25.92
CA TYR A 435 29.68 -27.32 -26.42
C TYR A 435 29.11 -26.81 -27.75
N GLU A 436 28.52 -27.68 -28.57
CA GLU A 436 27.86 -27.27 -29.82
C GLU A 436 26.66 -26.37 -29.54
N GLN A 437 25.77 -26.78 -28.61
CA GLN A 437 24.65 -25.95 -28.19
C GLN A 437 25.13 -24.67 -27.48
N ALA A 438 26.17 -24.75 -26.66
CA ALA A 438 26.76 -23.58 -26.01
C ALA A 438 27.23 -22.54 -27.02
N LEU A 439 27.95 -22.97 -28.07
CA LEU A 439 28.42 -22.12 -29.15
C LEU A 439 27.26 -21.52 -29.97
N ARG A 440 26.24 -22.35 -30.29
CA ARG A 440 25.04 -21.89 -31.02
C ARG A 440 24.35 -20.74 -30.28
N TYR A 441 24.10 -20.88 -28.99
CA TYR A 441 23.45 -19.82 -28.20
C TYR A 441 24.35 -18.60 -27.99
N ALA A 442 25.68 -18.77 -27.82
CA ALA A 442 26.60 -17.65 -27.73
C ALA A 442 26.62 -16.83 -29.05
N SER A 443 26.64 -17.51 -30.20
CA SER A 443 26.58 -16.87 -31.52
C SER A 443 25.29 -16.10 -31.74
N ALA A 444 24.15 -16.69 -31.39
CA ALA A 444 22.84 -16.01 -31.45
C ALA A 444 22.79 -14.76 -30.54
N ALA A 445 23.38 -14.84 -29.33
CA ALA A 445 23.50 -13.67 -28.45
C ALA A 445 24.32 -12.54 -29.08
N LEU A 446 25.43 -12.88 -29.78
CA LEU A 446 26.29 -11.90 -30.47
C LEU A 446 25.54 -11.22 -31.61
N GLU A 447 24.77 -11.98 -32.40
CA GLU A 447 23.96 -11.42 -33.49
C GLU A 447 22.90 -10.44 -32.95
N LEU A 448 22.18 -10.80 -31.89
CA LEU A 448 21.22 -9.90 -31.23
C LEU A 448 21.89 -8.63 -30.70
N ALA A 449 23.05 -8.77 -30.07
CA ALA A 449 23.82 -7.63 -29.58
C ALA A 449 24.30 -6.71 -30.74
N ALA A 450 24.68 -7.30 -31.88
CA ALA A 450 25.09 -6.54 -33.09
C ALA A 450 23.87 -5.80 -33.69
N ARG A 451 22.72 -6.46 -33.83
CA ARG A 451 21.47 -5.83 -34.31
C ARG A 451 21.05 -4.67 -33.39
N ARG A 452 21.10 -4.84 -32.08
CA ARG A 452 20.80 -3.74 -31.13
C ARG A 452 21.78 -2.58 -31.25
N ALA A 453 23.03 -2.85 -31.54
CA ALA A 453 24.05 -1.81 -31.72
C ALA A 453 23.80 -0.98 -32.99
N SER A 454 23.26 -1.58 -34.07
CA SER A 454 22.94 -0.88 -35.31
C SER A 454 21.70 0.04 -35.21
N LEU A 455 20.78 -0.19 -34.25
CA LEU A 455 19.56 0.58 -34.06
C LEU A 455 19.73 1.87 -33.24
N GLY A 456 20.92 2.19 -32.76
CA GLY A 456 21.15 3.37 -31.95
C GLY A 456 22.62 3.68 -31.72
N ARG A 457 22.89 4.71 -30.91
CA ARG A 457 24.28 5.10 -30.60
C ARG A 457 25.03 3.93 -29.97
N PHE A 458 26.14 3.56 -30.57
CA PHE A 458 27.06 2.53 -30.06
C PHE A 458 27.89 3.13 -28.92
N ASP A 459 27.66 2.69 -27.71
CA ASP A 459 28.33 3.15 -26.51
C ASP A 459 29.34 2.12 -25.95
N ALA A 460 30.12 2.52 -24.94
CA ALA A 460 31.10 1.65 -24.30
C ALA A 460 30.49 0.39 -23.66
N LYS A 461 29.25 0.47 -23.16
CA LYS A 461 28.55 -0.65 -22.54
C LYS A 461 28.16 -1.72 -23.56
N LYS A 462 27.65 -1.31 -24.72
CA LYS A 462 27.29 -2.23 -25.82
C LYS A 462 28.55 -2.90 -26.40
N ARG A 463 29.66 -2.16 -26.48
CA ARG A 463 30.97 -2.73 -26.90
C ARG A 463 31.47 -3.77 -25.93
N ALA A 464 31.46 -3.47 -24.62
CA ALA A 464 31.87 -4.41 -23.57
C ALA A 464 31.06 -5.68 -23.56
N GLU A 465 29.72 -5.57 -23.79
CA GLU A 465 28.82 -6.72 -23.92
C GLU A 465 29.24 -7.61 -25.11
N GLN A 466 29.41 -7.04 -26.29
CA GLN A 466 29.82 -7.82 -27.46
C GLN A 466 31.19 -8.47 -27.28
N ASP A 467 32.16 -7.76 -26.70
CA ASP A 467 33.49 -8.31 -26.44
C ASP A 467 33.46 -9.45 -25.40
N ALA A 468 32.62 -9.36 -24.42
CA ALA A 468 32.41 -10.47 -23.46
C ALA A 468 31.82 -11.73 -24.13
N ILE A 469 30.89 -11.54 -25.06
CA ILE A 469 30.31 -12.66 -25.83
C ILE A 469 31.34 -13.25 -26.79
N ARG A 470 32.14 -12.43 -27.50
CA ARG A 470 33.22 -12.92 -28.39
C ARG A 470 34.22 -13.76 -27.62
N ARG A 471 34.73 -13.27 -26.46
CA ARG A 471 35.65 -14.05 -25.62
C ARG A 471 35.04 -15.39 -25.16
N ARG A 472 33.70 -15.46 -24.97
CA ARG A 472 33.02 -16.72 -24.66
C ARG A 472 33.07 -17.66 -25.86
N ILE A 473 32.80 -17.16 -27.08
CA ILE A 473 32.80 -17.96 -28.32
C ILE A 473 34.21 -18.51 -28.58
N GLU A 474 35.27 -17.67 -28.39
CA GLU A 474 36.65 -18.08 -28.57
C GLU A 474 37.09 -19.19 -27.58
N ARG A 475 36.47 -19.27 -26.42
CA ARG A 475 36.79 -20.26 -25.40
C ARG A 475 36.02 -21.59 -25.60
N LEU A 476 34.84 -21.55 -26.19
CA LEU A 476 34.02 -22.73 -26.49
C LEU A 476 34.56 -23.53 -27.65
#